data_5729582b22ddc3cf620ab5b8ee52af43
#
_entry.id   5729582b22ddc3cf620ab5b8ee52af43
#
_cell.length_a   1.000
_cell.length_b   1.000
_cell.length_c   1.000
_cell.angle_alpha   90.00
_cell.angle_beta   90.00
_cell.angle_gamma   90.00
#
_symmetry.space_group_name_H-M   'P 1'
#
loop_
_entity.id
_entity.type
_entity.pdbx_description
1 polymer ?
#
loop_
_entity_poly.entity_id
_entity_poly.type
_entity_poly.pdbx_seq_one_letter_code
_entity_poly.pdbx_strand_id
1 'polypeptide(L)'
;KIFGIGRKIFNWATGTGEIYIGVGTNNKLYVNNTIGYYDITPTRSTASISSNQITTTDGSGLVVVSHTNHGAKRGDFVTFSSISGAVNGIPAATLNTEHYIAYLGDLAGTDENNKYVILVDDFATSTGAAGSSFTATYEINSGPIDAASLTAWGTGTWGSGPWGSTLSTPEEKIRLWSMDSFGDDLLANNRGNKVYYWDESAGTGTPAVPLVDLTR
;
A
#
# COMPACT_ATOMS: atom_id res chain seq x y z
N LYS A 1 6.79 14.30 -3.02
CA LYS A 1 6.29 14.18 -1.64
C LYS A 1 6.51 12.74 -1.17
N ILE A 2 7.07 12.55 0.04
CA ILE A 2 7.20 11.22 0.65
C ILE A 2 5.97 10.98 1.52
N PHE A 3 5.36 9.81 1.38
CA PHE A 3 4.28 9.34 2.24
C PHE A 3 4.83 8.45 3.35
N GLY A 4 4.21 8.54 4.52
CA GLY A 4 4.51 7.71 5.67
C GLY A 4 5.62 8.25 6.57
N ILE A 5 5.92 7.46 7.60
CA ILE A 5 6.95 7.75 8.59
C ILE A 5 8.24 7.05 8.16
N GLY A 6 9.33 7.79 8.01
CA GLY A 6 10.64 7.23 7.65
C GLY A 6 11.11 6.17 8.65
N ARG A 7 11.50 5.01 8.16
CA ARG A 7 11.97 3.86 8.95
C ARG A 7 13.45 3.55 8.68
N LYS A 8 13.91 3.86 7.48
CA LYS A 8 15.30 3.63 7.06
C LYS A 8 15.69 4.60 5.97
N ILE A 9 16.91 5.06 6.02
CA ILE A 9 17.60 5.77 4.95
C ILE A 9 18.89 5.02 4.65
N PHE A 10 19.19 4.84 3.37
CA PHE A 10 20.42 4.19 2.90
C PHE A 10 20.91 4.92 1.65
N ASN A 11 22.20 5.21 1.57
CA ASN A 11 22.78 5.88 0.41
C ASN A 11 23.89 5.02 -0.19
N TRP A 12 24.00 5.07 -1.53
CA TRP A 12 25.07 4.41 -2.26
C TRP A 12 25.46 5.24 -3.50
N ALA A 13 26.57 4.90 -4.08
CA ALA A 13 27.04 5.48 -5.34
C ALA A 13 27.16 4.37 -6.39
N THR A 14 26.77 4.66 -7.61
CA THR A 14 26.94 3.79 -8.76
C THR A 14 28.38 3.79 -9.26
N GLY A 15 28.72 2.82 -10.10
CA GLY A 15 30.03 2.78 -10.77
C GLY A 15 30.29 3.99 -11.68
N THR A 16 29.26 4.69 -12.10
CA THR A 16 29.33 5.96 -12.85
C THR A 16 29.48 7.19 -11.97
N GLY A 17 29.36 7.03 -10.65
CA GLY A 17 29.50 8.11 -9.67
C GLY A 17 28.17 8.85 -9.36
N GLU A 18 27.04 8.37 -9.84
CA GLU A 18 25.74 8.88 -9.42
C GLU A 18 25.43 8.45 -7.99
N ILE A 19 24.80 9.35 -7.23
CA ILE A 19 24.45 9.10 -5.83
C ILE A 19 22.95 8.90 -5.72
N TYR A 20 22.56 7.81 -5.10
CA TYR A 20 21.19 7.48 -4.77
C TYR A 20 20.98 7.41 -3.27
N ILE A 21 19.74 7.70 -2.84
CA ILE A 21 19.30 7.58 -1.46
C ILE A 21 18.00 6.76 -1.45
N GLY A 22 18.05 5.58 -0.89
CA GLY A 22 16.88 4.75 -0.59
C GLY A 22 16.19 5.24 0.68
N VAL A 23 14.87 5.42 0.63
CA VAL A 23 14.06 5.82 1.79
C VAL A 23 12.90 4.84 1.95
N GLY A 24 12.97 4.03 2.98
CA GLY A 24 11.87 3.14 3.38
C GLY A 24 11.00 3.79 4.44
N THR A 25 9.70 3.85 4.19
CA THR A 25 8.69 4.33 5.16
C THR A 25 7.84 3.17 5.67
N ASN A 26 6.87 3.44 6.53
CA ASN A 26 5.88 2.42 6.93
C ASN A 26 4.93 2.04 5.78
N ASN A 27 4.80 2.87 4.73
CA ASN A 27 3.87 2.65 3.62
C ASN A 27 4.58 2.36 2.30
N LYS A 28 5.71 2.99 2.05
CA LYS A 28 6.32 3.12 0.73
C LYS A 28 7.83 2.89 0.76
N LEU A 29 8.38 2.57 -0.41
CA LEU A 29 9.81 2.55 -0.70
C LEU A 29 10.12 3.59 -1.78
N TYR A 30 11.06 4.48 -1.51
CA TYR A 30 11.47 5.52 -2.44
C TYR A 30 12.95 5.41 -2.76
N VAL A 31 13.29 5.84 -3.96
CA VAL A 31 14.65 6.20 -4.33
C VAL A 31 14.72 7.69 -4.63
N ASN A 32 15.76 8.34 -4.16
CA ASN A 32 16.08 9.71 -4.50
C ASN A 32 17.36 9.72 -5.32
N ASN A 33 17.34 10.42 -6.42
CA ASN A 33 18.55 10.89 -7.12
C ASN A 33 18.68 12.40 -6.91
N THR A 34 19.65 13.04 -7.50
CA THR A 34 19.85 14.49 -7.38
C THR A 34 18.67 15.33 -7.88
N ILE A 35 17.72 14.74 -8.62
CA ILE A 35 16.56 15.41 -9.24
C ILE A 35 15.32 15.35 -8.34
N GLY A 36 15.06 14.22 -7.70
CA GLY A 36 13.84 14.05 -6.89
C GLY A 36 13.67 12.70 -6.25
N TYR A 37 12.53 12.54 -5.56
CA TYR A 37 12.09 11.29 -4.96
C TYR A 37 11.13 10.57 -5.89
N TYR A 38 11.41 9.30 -6.15
CA TYR A 38 10.63 8.42 -7.00
C TYR A 38 10.13 7.24 -6.18
N ASP A 39 8.88 6.90 -6.38
CA ASP A 39 8.25 5.76 -5.75
C ASP A 39 8.65 4.49 -6.50
N ILE A 40 9.30 3.58 -5.79
CA ILE A 40 9.71 2.27 -6.29
C ILE A 40 9.08 1.14 -5.47
N THR A 41 7.97 1.43 -4.78
CA THR A 41 7.30 0.46 -3.91
C THR A 41 6.89 -0.78 -4.72
N PRO A 42 7.28 -1.98 -4.27
CA PRO A 42 6.95 -3.21 -4.97
C PRO A 42 5.45 -3.47 -5.06
N THR A 43 5.02 -3.99 -6.18
CA THR A 43 3.66 -4.48 -6.38
C THR A 43 3.48 -5.84 -5.72
N ARG A 44 2.40 -6.01 -4.97
CA ARG A 44 2.00 -7.28 -4.34
C ARG A 44 1.19 -8.17 -5.28
N SER A 45 0.18 -7.58 -5.91
CA SER A 45 -0.74 -8.29 -6.79
C SER A 45 -1.47 -7.33 -7.72
N THR A 46 -1.89 -7.84 -8.87
CA THR A 46 -2.75 -7.14 -9.81
C THR A 46 -3.98 -8.01 -10.06
N ALA A 47 -5.16 -7.41 -10.06
CA ALA A 47 -6.42 -8.10 -10.28
C ALA A 47 -7.31 -7.32 -11.25
N SER A 48 -8.04 -8.06 -12.09
CA SER A 48 -9.12 -7.50 -12.91
C SER A 48 -10.41 -7.49 -12.10
N ILE A 49 -11.00 -6.33 -11.95
CA ILE A 49 -12.26 -6.11 -11.22
C ILE A 49 -13.38 -5.95 -12.23
N SER A 50 -14.47 -6.66 -11.97
CA SER A 50 -15.68 -6.60 -12.84
C SER A 50 -16.34 -5.23 -12.79
N SER A 51 -17.26 -4.97 -13.72
CA SER A 51 -18.09 -3.76 -13.70
C SER A 51 -18.98 -3.70 -12.45
N ASN A 52 -19.43 -2.49 -12.11
CA ASN A 52 -20.31 -2.21 -10.96
C ASN A 52 -19.74 -2.61 -9.59
N GLN A 53 -18.41 -2.63 -9.43
CA GLN A 53 -17.75 -2.92 -8.15
C GLN A 53 -17.34 -1.64 -7.40
N ILE A 54 -17.64 -0.47 -7.94
CA ILE A 54 -17.43 0.83 -7.28
C ILE A 54 -18.79 1.33 -6.78
N THR A 55 -18.91 1.53 -5.48
CA THR A 55 -20.13 2.05 -4.84
C THR A 55 -19.86 3.42 -4.24
N THR A 56 -20.73 4.37 -4.54
CA THR A 56 -20.63 5.76 -4.09
C THR A 56 -21.88 6.17 -3.32
N THR A 57 -21.76 7.25 -2.57
CA THR A 57 -22.89 7.95 -1.92
C THR A 57 -22.94 9.38 -2.44
N ASP A 58 -24.11 9.86 -2.82
CA ASP A 58 -24.31 11.23 -3.30
C ASP A 58 -23.71 12.27 -2.34
N GLY A 59 -22.98 13.23 -2.91
CA GLY A 59 -22.29 14.27 -2.15
C GLY A 59 -21.05 13.81 -1.40
N SER A 60 -20.60 12.56 -1.57
CA SER A 60 -19.43 12.01 -0.84
C SER A 60 -18.25 11.73 -1.78
N GLY A 61 -17.03 12.00 -1.29
CA GLY A 61 -15.77 11.55 -1.88
C GLY A 61 -15.28 10.20 -1.35
N LEU A 62 -16.04 9.54 -0.44
CA LEU A 62 -15.74 8.19 0.01
C LEU A 62 -16.29 7.19 -1.00
N VAL A 63 -15.42 6.34 -1.52
CA VAL A 63 -15.72 5.35 -2.55
C VAL A 63 -15.44 3.96 -2.01
N VAL A 64 -16.46 3.12 -1.99
CA VAL A 64 -16.36 1.72 -1.60
C VAL A 64 -16.03 0.88 -2.83
N VAL A 65 -14.99 0.08 -2.74
CA VAL A 65 -14.58 -0.85 -3.80
C VAL A 65 -14.78 -2.28 -3.33
N SER A 66 -15.49 -3.08 -4.12
CA SER A 66 -15.74 -4.50 -3.87
C SER A 66 -14.71 -5.33 -4.64
N HIS A 67 -13.93 -6.11 -3.93
CA HIS A 67 -12.98 -7.07 -4.47
C HIS A 67 -12.77 -8.21 -3.48
N THR A 68 -13.27 -9.38 -3.83
CA THR A 68 -13.24 -10.58 -2.95
C THR A 68 -11.81 -11.00 -2.64
N ASN A 69 -11.51 -11.17 -1.34
CA ASN A 69 -10.20 -11.59 -0.84
C ASN A 69 -9.04 -10.71 -1.33
N HIS A 70 -9.23 -9.38 -1.35
CA HIS A 70 -8.22 -8.44 -1.83
C HIS A 70 -6.91 -8.47 -1.01
N GLY A 71 -6.94 -8.97 0.21
CA GLY A 71 -5.77 -9.10 1.08
C GLY A 71 -5.07 -7.77 1.43
N ALA A 72 -5.71 -6.64 1.12
CA ALA A 72 -5.20 -5.33 1.50
C ALA A 72 -5.45 -5.06 2.99
N LYS A 73 -4.64 -4.18 3.55
CA LYS A 73 -4.79 -3.67 4.90
C LYS A 73 -5.06 -2.17 4.87
N ARG A 74 -5.62 -1.66 5.94
CA ARG A 74 -5.72 -0.21 6.13
C ARG A 74 -4.34 0.43 6.02
N GLY A 75 -4.23 1.45 5.19
CA GLY A 75 -2.96 2.12 4.97
C GLY A 75 -2.17 1.64 3.76
N ASP A 76 -2.62 0.58 3.08
CA ASP A 76 -2.04 0.14 1.81
C ASP A 76 -2.40 1.11 0.69
N PHE A 77 -1.67 0.99 -0.41
CA PHE A 77 -1.95 1.71 -1.64
C PHE A 77 -2.43 0.77 -2.73
N VAL A 78 -3.32 1.29 -3.57
CA VAL A 78 -3.84 0.61 -4.75
C VAL A 78 -3.93 1.59 -5.90
N THR A 79 -3.45 1.19 -7.07
CA THR A 79 -3.57 1.97 -8.31
C THR A 79 -4.65 1.37 -9.17
N PHE A 80 -5.62 2.18 -9.59
CA PHE A 80 -6.60 1.76 -10.58
C PHE A 80 -6.18 2.20 -11.98
N SER A 81 -6.56 1.40 -12.95
CA SER A 81 -6.37 1.71 -14.36
C SER A 81 -7.49 1.11 -15.20
N SER A 82 -7.70 1.68 -16.39
CA SER A 82 -8.70 1.20 -17.37
C SER A 82 -10.16 1.44 -16.99
N ILE A 83 -10.45 2.26 -15.98
CA ILE A 83 -11.81 2.74 -15.75
C ILE A 83 -12.19 3.64 -16.93
N SER A 84 -13.29 3.32 -17.60
CA SER A 84 -13.83 4.12 -18.72
C SER A 84 -15.07 4.88 -18.29
N GLY A 85 -15.07 6.19 -18.56
CA GLY A 85 -16.18 7.07 -18.21
C GLY A 85 -16.24 7.43 -16.72
N ALA A 86 -17.07 8.40 -16.41
CA ALA A 86 -17.30 8.82 -15.02
C ALA A 86 -18.12 7.76 -14.26
N VAL A 87 -17.81 7.59 -12.99
CA VAL A 87 -18.53 6.69 -12.08
C VAL A 87 -19.37 7.54 -11.13
N ASN A 88 -20.69 7.58 -11.34
CA ASN A 88 -21.60 8.39 -10.53
C ASN A 88 -21.13 9.84 -10.35
N GLY A 89 -20.64 10.46 -11.43
CA GLY A 89 -20.15 11.84 -11.43
C GLY A 89 -18.66 12.00 -11.13
N ILE A 90 -18.01 11.01 -10.52
CA ILE A 90 -16.56 11.04 -10.28
C ILE A 90 -15.83 10.76 -11.61
N PRO A 91 -14.94 11.64 -12.09
CA PRO A 91 -14.23 11.45 -13.35
C PRO A 91 -13.34 10.19 -13.35
N ALA A 92 -13.26 9.51 -14.49
CA ALA A 92 -12.35 8.37 -14.64
C ALA A 92 -10.87 8.75 -14.40
N ALA A 93 -10.48 9.97 -14.73
CA ALA A 93 -9.13 10.46 -14.49
C ALA A 93 -8.77 10.52 -13.00
N THR A 94 -9.74 10.88 -12.14
CA THR A 94 -9.58 10.88 -10.68
C THR A 94 -9.45 9.46 -10.16
N LEU A 95 -10.23 8.52 -10.71
CA LEU A 95 -10.20 7.11 -10.26
C LEU A 95 -9.01 6.33 -10.82
N ASN A 96 -8.55 6.62 -12.04
CA ASN A 96 -7.39 5.95 -12.65
C ASN A 96 -6.05 6.51 -12.10
N THR A 97 -5.93 6.56 -10.79
CA THR A 97 -4.74 7.02 -10.08
C THR A 97 -4.42 6.08 -8.91
N GLU A 98 -3.37 6.39 -8.19
CA GLU A 98 -3.07 5.73 -6.94
C GLU A 98 -3.95 6.25 -5.81
N HIS A 99 -4.47 5.34 -5.00
CA HIS A 99 -5.34 5.63 -3.87
C HIS A 99 -4.84 4.99 -2.58
N TYR A 100 -5.00 5.72 -1.50
CA TYR A 100 -4.78 5.22 -0.15
C TYR A 100 -6.04 4.51 0.35
N ILE A 101 -5.89 3.29 0.87
CA ILE A 101 -6.97 2.53 1.49
C ILE A 101 -7.22 3.06 2.90
N ALA A 102 -8.27 3.86 3.04
CA ALA A 102 -8.58 4.55 4.29
C ALA A 102 -9.21 3.62 5.32
N TYR A 103 -10.09 2.72 4.87
CA TYR A 103 -10.80 1.78 5.72
C TYR A 103 -10.94 0.43 5.01
N LEU A 104 -11.04 -0.65 5.78
CA LEU A 104 -11.47 -1.96 5.30
C LEU A 104 -12.98 -2.10 5.52
N GLY A 105 -13.61 -2.92 4.68
CA GLY A 105 -15.05 -3.08 4.67
C GLY A 105 -15.79 -2.01 3.87
N ASP A 106 -17.10 -1.95 4.06
CA ASP A 106 -17.95 -0.86 3.57
C ASP A 106 -17.95 0.34 4.54
N LEU A 107 -18.81 1.33 4.31
CA LEU A 107 -18.93 2.50 5.19
C LEU A 107 -19.45 2.16 6.60
N ALA A 108 -20.02 0.98 6.79
CA ALA A 108 -20.41 0.48 8.11
C ALA A 108 -19.32 -0.38 8.77
N GLY A 109 -18.17 -0.57 8.10
CA GLY A 109 -17.07 -1.41 8.58
C GLY A 109 -17.39 -2.90 8.50
N THR A 110 -18.23 -3.32 7.58
CA THR A 110 -18.56 -4.73 7.35
C THR A 110 -17.89 -5.26 6.09
N ASP A 111 -17.65 -6.58 6.05
CA ASP A 111 -17.09 -7.28 4.88
C ASP A 111 -15.64 -6.86 4.53
N GLU A 112 -14.81 -6.74 5.55
CA GLU A 112 -13.42 -6.23 5.47
C GLU A 112 -12.52 -7.06 4.53
N ASN A 113 -12.84 -8.32 4.29
CA ASN A 113 -12.07 -9.18 3.38
C ASN A 113 -12.40 -8.95 1.90
N ASN A 114 -13.57 -8.35 1.61
CA ASN A 114 -14.09 -8.23 0.26
C ASN A 114 -14.38 -6.80 -0.16
N LYS A 115 -14.22 -5.83 0.75
CA LYS A 115 -14.43 -4.40 0.46
C LYS A 115 -13.40 -3.54 1.14
N TYR A 116 -13.16 -2.39 0.55
CA TYR A 116 -12.37 -1.32 1.16
C TYR A 116 -12.84 0.04 0.66
N VAL A 117 -12.48 1.07 1.38
CA VAL A 117 -12.85 2.47 1.10
C VAL A 117 -11.60 3.27 0.75
N ILE A 118 -11.68 3.99 -0.35
CA ILE A 118 -10.72 5.02 -0.74
C ILE A 118 -11.38 6.40 -0.62
N LEU A 119 -10.57 7.43 -0.50
CA LEU A 119 -11.00 8.83 -0.54
C LEU A 119 -10.50 9.46 -1.85
N VAL A 120 -11.40 10.12 -2.55
CA VAL A 120 -11.09 10.90 -3.75
C VAL A 120 -11.46 12.37 -3.54
N ASP A 121 -10.83 13.25 -4.31
CA ASP A 121 -11.06 14.70 -4.20
C ASP A 121 -12.37 15.15 -4.83
N ASP A 122 -12.92 14.34 -5.76
CA ASP A 122 -14.23 14.60 -6.40
C ASP A 122 -15.38 14.00 -5.61
N PHE A 123 -16.56 14.61 -5.72
CA PHE A 123 -17.77 14.15 -5.04
C PHE A 123 -18.69 13.43 -6.01
N ALA A 124 -19.27 12.32 -5.57
CA ALA A 124 -20.29 11.61 -6.33
C ALA A 124 -21.56 12.44 -6.43
N THR A 125 -22.24 12.33 -7.56
CA THR A 125 -23.54 12.99 -7.85
C THR A 125 -24.73 12.03 -7.77
N SER A 126 -24.48 10.79 -7.40
CA SER A 126 -25.51 9.78 -7.16
C SER A 126 -25.03 8.66 -6.27
N THR A 127 -25.98 7.98 -5.61
CA THR A 127 -25.72 6.83 -4.74
C THR A 127 -25.94 5.54 -5.51
N GLY A 128 -25.02 4.59 -5.40
CA GLY A 128 -25.16 3.24 -5.93
C GLY A 128 -23.87 2.65 -6.48
N ALA A 129 -23.97 1.39 -6.89
CA ALA A 129 -22.88 0.66 -7.53
C ALA A 129 -22.85 0.99 -9.03
N ALA A 130 -21.68 1.32 -9.55
CA ALA A 130 -21.49 1.69 -10.96
C ALA A 130 -20.04 1.43 -11.42
N GLY A 131 -19.75 1.82 -12.66
CA GLY A 131 -18.43 1.78 -13.27
C GLY A 131 -18.22 0.59 -14.21
N SER A 132 -17.27 0.78 -15.11
CA SER A 132 -16.77 -0.28 -16.00
C SER A 132 -15.91 -1.28 -15.23
N SER A 133 -15.50 -2.36 -15.87
CA SER A 133 -14.41 -3.19 -15.39
C SER A 133 -13.10 -2.40 -15.37
N PHE A 134 -12.21 -2.73 -14.47
CA PHE A 134 -10.93 -2.04 -14.31
C PHE A 134 -9.86 -2.97 -13.71
N THR A 135 -8.63 -2.51 -13.74
CA THR A 135 -7.51 -3.21 -13.10
C THR A 135 -7.14 -2.51 -11.81
N ALA A 136 -6.99 -3.29 -10.74
CA ALA A 136 -6.49 -2.84 -9.44
C ALA A 136 -5.10 -3.45 -9.18
N THR A 137 -4.10 -2.61 -9.03
CA THR A 137 -2.73 -3.02 -8.70
C THR A 137 -2.42 -2.62 -7.26
N TYR A 138 -2.22 -3.59 -6.40
CA TYR A 138 -1.95 -3.41 -4.98
C TYR A 138 -0.45 -3.40 -4.71
N GLU A 139 -0.01 -2.48 -3.90
CA GLU A 139 1.36 -2.47 -3.39
C GLU A 139 1.55 -3.44 -2.21
N ILE A 140 2.81 -3.68 -1.86
CA ILE A 140 3.14 -4.49 -0.69
C ILE A 140 2.66 -3.80 0.59
N ASN A 141 2.25 -4.60 1.57
CA ASN A 141 2.02 -4.11 2.91
C ASN A 141 3.36 -3.89 3.62
N SER A 142 3.69 -2.63 3.88
CA SER A 142 4.95 -2.24 4.54
C SER A 142 4.88 -2.32 6.07
N GLY A 143 3.72 -2.66 6.63
CA GLY A 143 3.51 -2.85 8.06
C GLY A 143 2.75 -1.70 8.74
N PRO A 144 2.40 -1.85 10.01
CA PRO A 144 1.62 -0.88 10.75
C PRO A 144 2.40 0.41 11.02
N ILE A 145 1.67 1.52 11.19
CA ILE A 145 2.24 2.81 11.62
C ILE A 145 2.83 2.68 13.03
N ASP A 146 2.10 2.00 13.91
CA ASP A 146 2.44 1.79 15.31
C ASP A 146 2.56 0.29 15.62
N ALA A 147 3.47 -0.06 16.54
CA ALA A 147 3.44 -1.34 17.20
C ALA A 147 2.65 -1.19 18.51
N ALA A 148 1.39 -1.61 18.48
CA ALA A 148 0.67 -1.79 19.72
C ALA A 148 1.07 -3.14 20.33
N SER A 149 1.66 -3.12 21.52
CA SER A 149 1.82 -4.34 22.30
C SER A 149 0.46 -4.72 22.86
N LEU A 150 -0.17 -5.72 22.26
CA LEU A 150 -1.44 -6.28 22.75
C LEU A 150 -1.25 -7.22 23.96
N THR A 151 -0.01 -7.46 24.37
CA THR A 151 0.37 -8.43 25.40
C THR A 151 1.16 -7.82 26.57
N ALA A 152 1.20 -6.50 26.69
CA ALA A 152 1.92 -5.86 27.79
C ALA A 152 1.06 -5.81 29.08
N TRP A 153 1.71 -5.74 30.23
CA TRP A 153 1.09 -5.45 31.51
C TRP A 153 0.21 -4.20 31.40
N GLY A 154 -1.07 -4.33 31.71
CA GLY A 154 -2.01 -3.21 31.65
C GLY A 154 -2.73 -3.00 30.30
N THR A 155 -2.57 -3.87 29.30
CA THR A 155 -3.25 -3.76 28.00
C THR A 155 -4.60 -4.49 27.95
N GLY A 156 -5.32 -4.59 29.01
CA GLY A 156 -6.67 -5.18 29.06
C GLY A 156 -7.50 -4.57 30.17
N THR A 157 -8.80 -4.88 30.17
CA THR A 157 -9.69 -4.48 31.26
C THR A 157 -9.21 -5.17 32.54
N TRP A 158 -8.99 -4.42 33.61
CA TRP A 158 -8.62 -4.96 34.92
C TRP A 158 -9.61 -6.06 35.35
N GLY A 159 -9.09 -7.24 35.67
CA GLY A 159 -9.88 -8.36 36.12
C GLY A 159 -10.46 -9.26 35.02
N SER A 160 -10.17 -9.00 33.74
CA SER A 160 -10.59 -9.86 32.62
C SER A 160 -9.49 -10.85 32.26
N GLY A 161 -9.64 -12.11 32.66
CA GLY A 161 -8.81 -13.25 32.27
C GLY A 161 -7.82 -13.74 33.34
N PRO A 162 -7.38 -15.00 33.26
CA PRO A 162 -6.37 -15.56 34.16
C PRO A 162 -5.00 -14.91 33.90
N TRP A 163 -4.22 -14.76 34.94
CA TRP A 163 -2.82 -14.33 34.88
C TRP A 163 -2.05 -15.21 33.86
N GLY A 164 -1.52 -14.60 32.82
CA GLY A 164 -0.76 -15.31 31.77
C GLY A 164 -1.57 -15.70 30.54
N SER A 165 -2.86 -15.31 30.41
CA SER A 165 -3.57 -15.47 29.15
C SER A 165 -2.98 -14.52 28.10
N THR A 166 -2.27 -15.08 27.13
CA THR A 166 -1.90 -14.36 25.91
C THR A 166 -3.15 -14.16 25.08
N LEU A 167 -3.49 -12.92 24.76
CA LEU A 167 -4.45 -12.64 23.70
C LEU A 167 -3.91 -13.30 22.42
N SER A 168 -4.73 -14.13 21.78
CA SER A 168 -4.36 -14.89 20.58
C SER A 168 -4.20 -14.05 19.32
N THR A 169 -4.19 -12.73 19.43
CA THR A 169 -3.93 -11.82 18.32
C THR A 169 -2.43 -11.71 18.10
N PRO A 170 -1.93 -12.00 16.89
CA PRO A 170 -0.52 -11.85 16.60
C PRO A 170 -0.10 -10.39 16.79
N GLU A 171 0.99 -10.18 17.53
CA GLU A 171 1.62 -8.86 17.64
C GLU A 171 2.01 -8.36 16.26
N GLU A 172 1.38 -7.30 15.80
CA GLU A 172 1.85 -6.59 14.62
C GLU A 172 3.10 -5.79 15.00
N LYS A 173 4.25 -6.34 14.67
CA LYS A 173 5.53 -5.67 14.93
C LYS A 173 5.79 -4.58 13.91
N ILE A 174 6.33 -3.45 14.35
CA ILE A 174 6.86 -2.44 13.44
C ILE A 174 7.84 -3.12 12.48
N ARG A 175 7.58 -2.97 11.19
CA ARG A 175 8.47 -3.45 10.15
C ARG A 175 9.52 -2.38 9.86
N LEU A 176 10.77 -2.79 9.91
CA LEU A 176 11.92 -1.98 9.56
C LEU A 176 12.43 -2.43 8.19
N TRP A 177 12.94 -1.50 7.43
CA TRP A 177 13.63 -1.79 6.19
C TRP A 177 15.09 -2.13 6.46
N SER A 178 15.59 -3.14 5.78
CA SER A 178 17.01 -3.41 5.59
C SER A 178 17.33 -3.13 4.14
N MET A 179 18.35 -2.35 3.88
CA MET A 179 18.74 -1.94 2.53
C MET A 179 20.24 -2.11 2.37
N ASP A 180 20.66 -2.54 1.18
CA ASP A 180 22.06 -2.65 0.79
C ASP A 180 22.17 -2.46 -0.73
N SER A 181 23.33 -2.09 -1.22
CA SER A 181 23.61 -1.99 -2.65
C SER A 181 24.09 -3.32 -3.21
N PHE A 182 23.71 -3.59 -4.45
CA PHE A 182 24.21 -4.71 -5.22
C PHE A 182 24.75 -4.19 -6.57
N GLY A 183 25.99 -3.77 -6.55
CA GLY A 183 26.51 -2.96 -7.65
C GLY A 183 25.87 -1.59 -7.66
N ASP A 184 25.26 -1.22 -8.77
CA ASP A 184 24.54 0.04 -8.95
C ASP A 184 23.10 -0.01 -8.42
N ASP A 185 22.60 -1.21 -8.16
CA ASP A 185 21.21 -1.51 -7.80
C ASP A 185 20.95 -1.51 -6.31
N LEU A 186 19.67 -1.50 -5.93
CA LEU A 186 19.23 -1.56 -4.53
C LEU A 186 18.60 -2.90 -4.20
N LEU A 187 19.07 -3.52 -3.12
CA LEU A 187 18.35 -4.58 -2.42
C LEU A 187 17.64 -4.00 -1.21
N ALA A 188 16.36 -4.28 -1.08
CA ALA A 188 15.54 -3.82 0.03
C ALA A 188 14.70 -4.97 0.61
N ASN A 189 14.67 -5.10 1.92
CA ASN A 189 13.81 -6.04 2.62
C ASN A 189 13.01 -5.29 3.68
N ASN A 190 11.72 -5.40 3.59
CA ASN A 190 10.81 -5.02 4.65
C ASN A 190 10.60 -6.23 5.56
N ARG A 191 11.03 -6.15 6.82
CA ARG A 191 11.01 -7.23 7.80
C ARG A 191 9.73 -8.06 7.74
N GLY A 192 9.87 -9.36 7.46
CA GLY A 192 8.76 -10.30 7.32
C GLY A 192 8.19 -10.42 5.92
N ASN A 193 8.73 -9.70 4.95
CA ASN A 193 8.43 -9.82 3.52
C ASN A 193 9.61 -10.41 2.74
N LYS A 194 9.46 -10.48 1.42
CA LYS A 194 10.49 -10.90 0.48
C LYS A 194 11.64 -9.88 0.45
N VAL A 195 12.77 -10.26 -0.11
CA VAL A 195 13.80 -9.34 -0.57
C VAL A 195 13.39 -8.81 -1.93
N TYR A 196 13.46 -7.50 -2.10
CA TYR A 196 13.13 -6.80 -3.33
C TYR A 196 14.39 -6.25 -3.96
N TYR A 197 14.41 -6.25 -5.27
CA TYR A 197 15.49 -5.76 -6.11
C TYR A 197 14.97 -4.62 -6.97
N TRP A 198 15.65 -3.50 -6.95
CA TRP A 198 15.42 -2.38 -7.83
C TRP A 198 16.63 -2.22 -8.75
N ASP A 199 16.37 -2.27 -10.04
CA ASP A 199 17.37 -2.16 -11.12
C ASP A 199 17.51 -0.67 -11.48
N GLU A 200 18.70 -0.13 -11.26
CA GLU A 200 19.00 1.27 -11.61
C GLU A 200 18.83 1.51 -13.11
N SER A 201 19.27 0.56 -13.94
CA SER A 201 19.22 0.68 -15.40
C SER A 201 17.80 0.68 -15.97
N ALA A 202 16.81 0.17 -15.24
CA ALA A 202 15.40 0.21 -15.60
C ALA A 202 14.77 1.59 -15.31
N GLY A 203 15.48 2.46 -14.61
CA GLY A 203 15.10 3.84 -14.30
C GLY A 203 14.22 4.00 -13.06
N THR A 204 14.20 5.22 -12.56
CA THR A 204 13.56 5.58 -11.27
C THR A 204 12.04 5.43 -11.24
N GLY A 205 11.37 5.28 -12.39
CA GLY A 205 9.92 5.07 -12.49
C GLY A 205 9.49 3.61 -12.42
N THR A 206 10.44 2.67 -12.27
CA THR A 206 10.15 1.23 -12.26
C THR A 206 10.09 0.72 -10.82
N PRO A 207 8.98 0.11 -10.37
CA PRO A 207 8.88 -0.49 -9.05
C PRO A 207 9.90 -1.61 -8.84
N ALA A 208 10.40 -1.75 -7.61
CA ALA A 208 11.24 -2.88 -7.23
C ALA A 208 10.44 -4.20 -7.33
N VAL A 209 11.11 -5.27 -7.69
CA VAL A 209 10.51 -6.60 -7.88
C VAL A 209 11.06 -7.59 -6.86
N PRO A 210 10.31 -8.65 -6.49
CA PRO A 210 10.85 -9.68 -5.63
C PRO A 210 12.07 -10.33 -6.26
N LEU A 211 13.16 -10.44 -5.51
CA LEU A 211 14.41 -11.04 -6.00
C LEU A 211 14.21 -12.47 -6.50
N VAL A 212 13.29 -13.23 -5.91
CA VAL A 212 12.94 -14.60 -6.30
C VAL A 212 12.28 -14.69 -7.69
N ASP A 213 11.69 -13.62 -8.15
CA ASP A 213 10.95 -13.57 -9.42
C ASP A 213 11.85 -13.10 -10.58
N LEU A 214 13.12 -12.77 -10.30
CA LEU A 214 14.10 -12.43 -11.33
C LEU A 214 14.50 -13.72 -12.10
N THR A 215 14.04 -13.81 -13.33
CA THR A 215 14.55 -14.81 -14.27
C THR A 215 15.81 -14.25 -14.92
N ARG A 216 16.93 -14.92 -14.70
CA ARG A 216 18.17 -14.70 -15.46
C ARG A 216 18.16 -15.49 -16.77
#